data_4f088c80eaf0d67362b663fadbb503a9
#
_entry.id   4f088c80eaf0d67362b663fadbb503a9
#
_cell.length_a   1.000
_cell.length_b   1.000
_cell.length_c   1.000
_cell.angle_alpha   90.00
_cell.angle_beta   90.00
_cell.angle_gamma   90.00
#
_symmetry.space_group_name_H-M   'P 1'
#
loop_
_entity.id
_entity.type
_entity.pdbx_description
1 polymer ?
#
loop_
_entity_poly.entity_id
_entity_poly.type
_entity_poly.pdbx_seq_one_letter_code
_entity_poly.pdbx_strand_id
1 'polypeptide(L)'
;MKIKYISIAILATTLSGLNSCTDKFDELNTDPNRIEMVMPSSLVTPTVYGMSTYFTLRSNDFTWEIMQTGLSNPSAANGVHRYYFTETSGNGTWTTCYRYLRNIREMEQAAERDGNSVYKAVAITLKAYIVGILTDSFGDVPFSEGLLAEEGITQPKFDTQEQIYSNMTAALEQANVDYVSEGVMEGEDILYRNDKTLWRKFNNSLLLRYYLRQSKRIDAYQKIKAILDNPDDYPIFNSNDDAAIVRISGLSPYDYAWGRRQDYVNFTAMADFFVDNLNELNDPRRPFIMTQANRLVDGEIQNIGYRGIQAGHSGDLSGLDYNPSTPNGDLMYPNNVGTEIKEIIMPYSEVEFIKSEVYLGLGQADLAKEAYEKGVQASVEQYGGTLPEDYFSNESAKFDGTLERIMLQKYLGLFMVDYQQWFEYRRTGFPELPTTPYMFYQGVMPSRFMYHADVRRFNPENYAKAVEQMGADDFHTKVWWEK
;
A
#
# COMPACT_ATOMS: atom_id res chain seq x y z
N MET A 1 -33.55 47.80 61.89
CA MET A 1 -34.49 47.18 60.95
C MET A 1 -34.28 47.53 59.47
N LYS A 2 -33.46 48.50 59.09
CA LYS A 2 -33.21 48.90 57.69
C LYS A 2 -32.09 48.10 56.98
N ILE A 3 -31.21 47.42 57.69
CA ILE A 3 -30.08 46.66 57.12
C ILE A 3 -30.52 45.28 56.59
N LYS A 4 -31.56 44.67 57.18
CA LYS A 4 -32.06 43.36 56.75
C LYS A 4 -32.78 43.39 55.39
N TYR A 5 -33.35 44.50 54.96
CA TYR A 5 -34.05 44.65 53.69
C TYR A 5 -33.10 44.92 52.52
N ILE A 6 -31.93 45.50 52.76
CA ILE A 6 -30.90 45.75 51.74
C ILE A 6 -30.22 44.41 51.35
N SER A 7 -30.00 43.53 52.30
CA SER A 7 -29.38 42.21 52.02
C SER A 7 -30.33 41.27 51.23
N ILE A 8 -31.62 41.37 51.43
CA ILE A 8 -32.61 40.58 50.69
C ILE A 8 -32.82 41.14 49.28
N ALA A 9 -32.73 42.43 49.07
CA ALA A 9 -32.82 43.07 47.77
C ALA A 9 -31.58 42.75 46.86
N ILE A 10 -30.38 42.68 47.45
CA ILE A 10 -29.16 42.30 46.72
C ILE A 10 -29.14 40.79 46.38
N LEU A 11 -29.73 39.93 47.21
CA LEU A 11 -29.81 38.51 46.96
C LEU A 11 -30.85 38.19 45.89
N ALA A 12 -31.95 38.98 45.78
CA ALA A 12 -33.01 38.79 44.75
C ALA A 12 -32.56 39.30 43.37
N THR A 13 -31.65 40.29 43.27
CA THR A 13 -31.09 40.79 42.01
C THR A 13 -29.96 39.88 41.46
N THR A 14 -29.29 39.11 42.30
CA THR A 14 -28.27 38.14 41.84
C THR A 14 -28.87 36.81 41.33
N LEU A 15 -30.12 36.46 41.72
CA LEU A 15 -30.81 35.25 41.22
C LEU A 15 -31.50 35.45 39.87
N SER A 16 -31.83 36.69 39.49
CA SER A 16 -32.46 36.97 38.18
C SER A 16 -31.47 37.17 37.04
N GLY A 17 -30.14 37.14 37.30
CA GLY A 17 -29.09 37.27 36.30
C GLY A 17 -28.60 35.94 35.69
N LEU A 18 -29.14 34.77 36.14
CA LEU A 18 -28.64 33.46 35.71
C LEU A 18 -29.47 32.77 34.59
N ASN A 19 -30.48 33.44 34.07
CA ASN A 19 -31.33 32.90 32.99
C ASN A 19 -31.06 33.56 31.63
N SER A 20 -29.94 34.20 31.43
CA SER A 20 -29.60 34.78 30.13
C SER A 20 -28.31 34.18 29.64
N CYS A 21 -28.40 33.15 28.81
CA CYS A 21 -27.43 32.77 27.77
C CYS A 21 -27.59 31.33 27.26
N THR A 22 -28.74 30.65 27.49
CA THR A 22 -28.89 29.29 26.92
C THR A 22 -29.78 29.22 25.68
N ASP A 23 -30.57 30.26 25.39
CA ASP A 23 -31.54 30.20 24.27
C ASP A 23 -30.95 30.33 22.87
N LYS A 24 -29.62 30.53 22.74
CA LYS A 24 -28.94 30.57 21.44
C LYS A 24 -27.62 29.80 21.43
N PHE A 25 -27.42 28.92 22.41
CA PHE A 25 -26.15 28.16 22.47
C PHE A 25 -26.02 27.19 21.28
N ASP A 26 -27.12 26.64 20.79
CA ASP A 26 -27.16 25.78 19.63
C ASP A 26 -26.98 26.56 18.31
N GLU A 27 -27.49 27.77 18.21
CA GLU A 27 -27.29 28.66 17.05
C GLU A 27 -25.91 29.30 17.02
N LEU A 28 -25.28 29.55 18.17
CA LEU A 28 -23.96 30.14 18.28
C LEU A 28 -22.82 29.10 18.14
N ASN A 29 -23.12 27.82 18.37
CA ASN A 29 -22.19 26.71 18.18
C ASN A 29 -22.28 26.00 16.82
N THR A 30 -23.20 26.39 15.96
CA THR A 30 -23.15 25.98 14.56
C THR A 30 -22.07 26.81 13.87
N ASP A 31 -20.90 26.21 13.66
CA ASP A 31 -19.85 26.78 12.82
C ASP A 31 -20.44 26.98 11.41
N PRO A 32 -20.62 28.23 10.93
CA PRO A 32 -21.18 28.49 9.60
C PRO A 32 -20.28 27.95 8.46
N ASN A 33 -19.05 27.53 8.78
CA ASN A 33 -18.14 26.86 7.86
C ASN A 33 -18.16 25.33 8.03
N ARG A 34 -18.96 24.78 8.97
CA ARG A 34 -19.12 23.33 9.07
C ARG A 34 -19.89 22.86 7.83
N ILE A 35 -19.23 22.07 7.00
CA ILE A 35 -19.88 21.37 5.89
C ILE A 35 -20.91 20.43 6.51
N GLU A 36 -22.20 20.82 6.46
CA GLU A 36 -23.29 20.02 7.03
C GLU A 36 -23.51 18.70 6.31
N MET A 37 -23.09 18.60 5.04
CA MET A 37 -23.17 17.39 4.24
C MET A 37 -21.90 17.23 3.37
N VAL A 38 -21.15 16.17 3.63
CA VAL A 38 -20.03 15.78 2.78
C VAL A 38 -20.56 15.11 1.52
N MET A 39 -20.10 15.54 0.34
CA MET A 39 -20.38 14.86 -0.93
C MET A 39 -19.38 13.71 -1.11
N PRO A 40 -19.81 12.51 -1.55
CA PRO A 40 -18.89 11.39 -1.74
C PRO A 40 -17.74 11.73 -2.71
N SER A 41 -18.01 12.50 -3.76
CA SER A 41 -17.01 12.97 -4.74
C SER A 41 -15.87 13.77 -4.12
N SER A 42 -16.13 14.57 -3.08
CA SER A 42 -15.12 15.41 -2.43
C SER A 42 -14.07 14.62 -1.65
N LEU A 43 -14.33 13.35 -1.35
CA LEU A 43 -13.46 12.47 -0.57
C LEU A 43 -12.58 11.55 -1.44
N VAL A 44 -12.88 11.38 -2.73
CA VAL A 44 -12.13 10.44 -3.61
C VAL A 44 -10.69 10.89 -3.75
N THR A 45 -10.45 12.05 -4.33
CA THR A 45 -9.09 12.55 -4.63
C THR A 45 -8.22 12.72 -3.38
N PRO A 46 -8.67 13.36 -2.27
CA PRO A 46 -7.83 13.47 -1.07
C PRO A 46 -7.46 12.11 -0.45
N THR A 47 -8.39 11.14 -0.53
CA THR A 47 -8.14 9.80 -0.01
C THR A 47 -7.14 9.06 -0.89
N VAL A 48 -7.34 9.04 -2.20
CA VAL A 48 -6.46 8.36 -3.16
C VAL A 48 -5.06 8.97 -3.15
N TYR A 49 -4.94 10.29 -3.26
CA TYR A 49 -3.65 10.99 -3.22
C TYR A 49 -2.89 10.72 -1.92
N GLY A 50 -3.55 10.91 -0.78
CA GLY A 50 -2.87 10.73 0.49
C GLY A 50 -2.45 9.29 0.78
N MET A 51 -3.23 8.29 0.30
CA MET A 51 -2.85 6.88 0.40
C MET A 51 -1.67 6.55 -0.52
N SER A 52 -1.74 6.94 -1.79
CA SER A 52 -0.68 6.63 -2.77
C SER A 52 0.65 7.25 -2.34
N THR A 53 0.64 8.52 -1.95
CA THR A 53 1.83 9.22 -1.47
C THR A 53 2.44 8.55 -0.24
N TYR A 54 1.62 8.20 0.76
CA TYR A 54 2.11 7.53 1.97
C TYR A 54 2.72 6.16 1.64
N PHE A 55 2.05 5.33 0.85
CA PHE A 55 2.55 4.00 0.55
C PHE A 55 3.70 4.00 -0.46
N THR A 56 3.81 5.00 -1.31
CA THR A 56 5.02 5.23 -2.13
C THR A 56 6.24 5.50 -1.25
N LEU A 57 6.12 6.35 -0.22
CA LEU A 57 7.18 6.57 0.77
C LEU A 57 7.51 5.27 1.52
N ARG A 58 6.49 4.52 1.97
CA ARG A 58 6.71 3.25 2.69
C ARG A 58 7.31 2.16 1.82
N SER A 59 7.05 2.17 0.52
CA SER A 59 7.73 1.28 -0.41
C SER A 59 9.25 1.54 -0.43
N ASN A 60 9.66 2.78 -0.42
CA ASN A 60 11.08 3.17 -0.42
C ASN A 60 11.77 2.94 0.94
N ASP A 61 11.19 3.45 2.04
CA ASP A 61 11.83 3.47 3.35
C ASP A 61 11.66 2.16 4.16
N PHE A 62 10.81 1.23 3.69
CA PHE A 62 10.56 -0.03 4.36
C PHE A 62 10.65 -1.24 3.42
N THR A 63 9.82 -1.28 2.37
CA THR A 63 9.72 -2.47 1.51
C THR A 63 11.03 -2.73 0.76
N TRP A 64 11.67 -1.70 0.27
CA TRP A 64 12.96 -1.83 -0.40
C TRP A 64 14.03 -2.40 0.53
N GLU A 65 14.07 -1.94 1.77
CA GLU A 65 15.05 -2.42 2.74
C GLU A 65 14.83 -3.89 3.10
N ILE A 66 13.60 -4.25 3.46
CA ILE A 66 13.31 -5.62 3.89
C ILE A 66 13.40 -6.62 2.74
N MET A 67 13.10 -6.20 1.52
CA MET A 67 13.12 -7.01 0.30
C MET A 67 14.43 -6.90 -0.49
N GLN A 68 15.46 -6.26 0.07
CA GLN A 68 16.77 -6.12 -0.56
C GLN A 68 16.69 -5.52 -1.97
N THR A 69 15.86 -4.50 -2.14
CA THR A 69 15.73 -3.70 -3.37
C THR A 69 16.61 -2.46 -3.31
N GLY A 70 16.52 -1.71 -2.23
CA GLY A 70 17.34 -0.55 -1.92
C GLY A 70 17.59 -0.47 -0.42
N LEU A 71 18.73 0.04 -0.02
CA LEU A 71 19.21 0.00 1.36
C LEU A 71 19.59 1.40 1.81
N SER A 72 19.25 1.78 3.05
CA SER A 72 19.65 3.08 3.59
C SER A 72 21.18 3.21 3.67
N ASN A 73 21.69 4.39 3.29
CA ASN A 73 23.12 4.73 3.27
C ASN A 73 23.36 6.18 3.75
N PRO A 74 24.12 6.41 4.84
CA PRO A 74 24.70 5.42 5.74
C PRO A 74 23.63 4.64 6.51
N SER A 75 23.91 3.37 6.79
CA SER A 75 23.00 2.53 7.55
C SER A 75 23.16 2.74 9.05
N ALA A 76 22.02 2.81 9.74
CA ALA A 76 22.02 2.63 11.18
C ALA A 76 22.30 1.15 11.56
N ALA A 77 22.92 0.93 12.72
CA ALA A 77 23.18 -0.43 13.21
C ALA A 77 21.89 -1.28 13.37
N ASN A 78 20.74 -0.63 13.45
CA ASN A 78 19.41 -1.22 13.63
C ASN A 78 18.49 -0.87 12.45
N GLY A 79 18.95 -1.08 11.20
CA GLY A 79 18.17 -0.83 9.98
C GLY A 79 17.18 -1.96 9.65
N VAL A 80 16.12 -1.63 8.96
CA VAL A 80 15.10 -2.60 8.46
C VAL A 80 15.76 -3.63 7.54
N HIS A 81 16.76 -3.24 6.73
CA HIS A 81 17.53 -4.13 5.85
C HIS A 81 18.33 -5.21 6.61
N ARG A 82 18.42 -5.11 7.94
CA ARG A 82 18.97 -6.14 8.82
C ARG A 82 17.87 -6.94 9.54
N TYR A 83 16.61 -6.75 9.14
CA TYR A 83 15.41 -7.33 9.75
C TYR A 83 15.17 -6.89 11.19
N TYR A 84 15.71 -5.70 11.56
CA TYR A 84 15.49 -5.12 12.87
C TYR A 84 14.19 -4.32 12.89
N PHE A 85 13.20 -4.84 13.60
CA PHE A 85 11.93 -4.18 13.86
C PHE A 85 11.85 -3.72 15.31
N THR A 86 11.14 -2.64 15.53
CA THR A 86 10.79 -2.12 16.86
C THR A 86 9.28 -2.16 17.04
N GLU A 87 8.83 -2.07 18.29
CA GLU A 87 7.39 -1.98 18.59
C GLU A 87 6.68 -0.82 17.86
N THR A 88 7.42 0.17 17.38
CA THR A 88 6.88 1.34 16.67
C THR A 88 6.98 1.25 15.15
N SER A 89 7.60 0.22 14.60
CA SER A 89 7.83 0.08 13.14
C SER A 89 6.54 0.13 12.31
N GLY A 90 5.42 -0.34 12.86
CA GLY A 90 4.11 -0.33 12.22
C GLY A 90 3.20 0.87 12.56
N ASN A 91 3.61 1.76 13.49
CA ASN A 91 2.71 2.80 14.02
C ASN A 91 2.17 3.75 12.93
N GLY A 92 3.03 4.18 12.02
CA GLY A 92 2.62 5.05 10.91
C GLY A 92 1.60 4.38 9.99
N THR A 93 1.79 3.09 9.68
CA THR A 93 0.87 2.30 8.86
C THR A 93 -0.49 2.15 9.56
N TRP A 94 -0.49 1.77 10.84
CA TRP A 94 -1.71 1.69 11.65
C TRP A 94 -2.50 2.99 11.61
N THR A 95 -1.86 4.09 12.00
CA THR A 95 -2.50 5.40 12.09
C THR A 95 -3.01 5.89 10.73
N THR A 96 -2.24 5.69 9.66
CA THR A 96 -2.62 6.11 8.31
C THR A 96 -3.77 5.30 7.76
N CYS A 97 -3.76 3.98 7.93
CA CYS A 97 -4.88 3.13 7.50
C CYS A 97 -6.18 3.55 8.18
N TYR A 98 -6.22 3.71 9.51
CA TYR A 98 -7.45 4.11 10.19
C TYR A 98 -7.89 5.54 9.85
N ARG A 99 -6.96 6.46 9.56
CA ARG A 99 -7.31 7.81 9.08
C ARG A 99 -8.09 7.75 7.77
N TYR A 100 -7.58 6.99 6.79
CA TYR A 100 -8.25 6.90 5.49
C TYR A 100 -9.50 6.01 5.53
N LEU A 101 -9.53 4.98 6.38
CA LEU A 101 -10.75 4.20 6.61
C LEU A 101 -11.90 5.08 7.13
N ARG A 102 -11.60 6.10 7.95
CA ARG A 102 -12.61 7.08 8.37
C ARG A 102 -13.14 7.89 7.19
N ASN A 103 -12.26 8.43 6.35
CA ASN A 103 -12.69 9.17 5.14
C ASN A 103 -13.52 8.29 4.19
N ILE A 104 -13.11 7.03 4.03
CA ILE A 104 -13.81 6.06 3.18
C ILE A 104 -15.20 5.73 3.76
N ARG A 105 -15.32 5.59 5.08
CA ARG A 105 -16.62 5.42 5.74
C ARG A 105 -17.55 6.60 5.52
N GLU A 106 -17.04 7.82 5.66
CA GLU A 106 -17.82 9.04 5.35
C GLU A 106 -18.26 9.05 3.88
N MET A 107 -17.39 8.63 2.95
CA MET A 107 -17.75 8.47 1.53
C MET A 107 -18.84 7.43 1.33
N GLU A 108 -18.75 6.27 1.98
CA GLU A 108 -19.73 5.19 1.90
C GLU A 108 -21.09 5.64 2.42
N GLN A 109 -21.13 6.29 3.59
CA GLN A 109 -22.35 6.82 4.20
C GLN A 109 -23.00 7.94 3.35
N ALA A 110 -22.18 8.83 2.79
CA ALA A 110 -22.64 9.86 1.88
C ALA A 110 -23.24 9.27 0.60
N ALA A 111 -22.59 8.25 0.02
CA ALA A 111 -23.07 7.54 -1.16
C ALA A 111 -24.40 6.81 -0.90
N GLU A 112 -24.54 6.18 0.28
CA GLU A 112 -25.79 5.53 0.70
C GLU A 112 -26.93 6.53 0.88
N ARG A 113 -26.67 7.65 1.56
CA ARG A 113 -27.64 8.75 1.74
C ARG A 113 -28.13 9.29 0.40
N ASP A 114 -27.22 9.46 -0.57
CA ASP A 114 -27.50 10.04 -1.88
C ASP A 114 -28.04 8.99 -2.88
N GLY A 115 -28.11 7.70 -2.49
CA GLY A 115 -28.55 6.59 -3.35
C GLY A 115 -27.62 6.31 -4.51
N ASN A 116 -26.33 6.69 -4.44
CA ASN A 116 -25.35 6.51 -5.49
C ASN A 116 -24.53 5.23 -5.30
N SER A 117 -24.97 4.14 -5.94
CA SER A 117 -24.32 2.82 -5.84
C SER A 117 -22.88 2.83 -6.39
N VAL A 118 -22.56 3.68 -7.38
CA VAL A 118 -21.22 3.76 -7.96
C VAL A 118 -20.23 4.32 -6.95
N TYR A 119 -20.54 5.42 -6.25
CA TYR A 119 -19.68 5.93 -5.19
C TYR A 119 -19.58 4.98 -3.99
N LYS A 120 -20.63 4.22 -3.70
CA LYS A 120 -20.58 3.14 -2.71
C LYS A 120 -19.56 2.07 -3.13
N ALA A 121 -19.58 1.65 -4.40
CA ALA A 121 -18.61 0.70 -4.94
C ALA A 121 -17.17 1.24 -4.90
N VAL A 122 -16.95 2.52 -5.21
CA VAL A 122 -15.64 3.19 -5.07
C VAL A 122 -15.16 3.14 -3.61
N ALA A 123 -16.03 3.48 -2.66
CA ALA A 123 -15.69 3.42 -1.23
C ALA A 123 -15.33 1.99 -0.79
N ILE A 124 -16.08 0.98 -1.24
CA ILE A 124 -15.78 -0.45 -0.97
C ILE A 124 -14.43 -0.86 -1.55
N THR A 125 -14.13 -0.47 -2.79
CA THR A 125 -12.86 -0.77 -3.46
C THR A 125 -11.67 -0.18 -2.69
N LEU A 126 -11.75 1.10 -2.30
CA LEU A 126 -10.72 1.77 -1.51
C LEU A 126 -10.60 1.19 -0.10
N LYS A 127 -11.73 0.84 0.53
CA LYS A 127 -11.77 0.16 1.83
C LYS A 127 -11.05 -1.18 1.78
N ALA A 128 -11.31 -1.99 0.75
CA ALA A 128 -10.66 -3.27 0.57
C ALA A 128 -9.14 -3.10 0.38
N TYR A 129 -8.69 -2.12 -0.40
CA TYR A 129 -7.26 -1.83 -0.57
C TYR A 129 -6.57 -1.53 0.77
N ILE A 130 -7.12 -0.60 1.57
CA ILE A 130 -6.54 -0.20 2.85
C ILE A 130 -6.63 -1.30 3.91
N VAL A 131 -7.77 -1.98 3.99
CA VAL A 131 -7.97 -3.10 4.95
C VAL A 131 -7.05 -4.26 4.63
N GLY A 132 -6.84 -4.55 3.33
CA GLY A 132 -5.87 -5.57 2.92
C GLY A 132 -4.47 -5.26 3.42
N ILE A 133 -3.98 -4.02 3.21
CA ILE A 133 -2.67 -3.60 3.75
C ILE A 133 -2.64 -3.70 5.28
N LEU A 134 -3.69 -3.24 5.95
CA LEU A 134 -3.76 -3.24 7.41
C LEU A 134 -3.71 -4.66 7.98
N THR A 135 -4.58 -5.55 7.50
CA THR A 135 -4.63 -6.94 8.01
C THR A 135 -3.41 -7.76 7.60
N ASP A 136 -2.85 -7.54 6.39
CA ASP A 136 -1.61 -8.21 5.96
C ASP A 136 -0.39 -7.78 6.78
N SER A 137 -0.41 -6.54 7.29
CA SER A 137 0.64 -5.99 8.12
C SER A 137 0.54 -6.39 9.60
N PHE A 138 -0.67 -6.62 10.13
CA PHE A 138 -0.89 -6.81 11.57
C PHE A 138 -1.60 -8.12 11.95
N GLY A 139 -2.26 -8.80 11.02
CA GLY A 139 -3.13 -9.95 11.28
C GLY A 139 -4.55 -9.52 11.64
N ASP A 140 -5.08 -10.03 12.75
CA ASP A 140 -6.41 -9.65 13.26
C ASP A 140 -6.44 -8.16 13.64
N VAL A 141 -7.46 -7.42 13.22
CA VAL A 141 -7.57 -5.97 13.49
C VAL A 141 -9.01 -5.55 13.76
N PRO A 142 -9.26 -4.44 14.47
CA PRO A 142 -10.59 -3.87 14.58
C PRO A 142 -11.11 -3.43 13.19
N PHE A 143 -12.04 -4.20 12.63
CA PHE A 143 -12.60 -3.92 11.30
C PHE A 143 -14.10 -3.61 11.37
N SER A 144 -14.91 -4.53 11.87
CA SER A 144 -16.38 -4.35 11.92
C SER A 144 -16.80 -3.24 12.90
N GLU A 145 -16.06 -3.05 13.99
CA GLU A 145 -16.31 -2.05 15.01
C GLU A 145 -15.27 -0.92 15.04
N GLY A 146 -14.23 -1.01 14.23
CA GLY A 146 -13.03 -0.16 14.31
C GLY A 146 -13.25 1.34 14.11
N LEU A 147 -14.41 1.75 13.58
CA LEU A 147 -14.76 3.15 13.29
C LEU A 147 -16.08 3.58 13.95
N LEU A 148 -16.58 2.86 14.96
CA LEU A 148 -17.88 3.07 15.58
C LEU A 148 -17.79 3.86 16.90
N ALA A 149 -16.79 4.70 17.08
CA ALA A 149 -16.62 5.49 18.29
C ALA A 149 -17.77 6.50 18.51
N GLU A 150 -18.31 7.05 17.43
CA GLU A 150 -19.46 7.97 17.49
C GLU A 150 -20.77 7.26 17.89
N GLU A 151 -20.86 5.94 17.63
CA GLU A 151 -21.95 5.07 18.09
C GLU A 151 -21.70 4.52 19.50
N GLY A 152 -20.66 5.02 20.19
CA GLY A 152 -20.32 4.68 21.57
C GLY A 152 -19.40 3.47 21.74
N ILE A 153 -18.89 2.86 20.65
CA ILE A 153 -17.95 1.75 20.70
C ILE A 153 -16.52 2.30 20.74
N THR A 154 -16.02 2.54 21.96
CA THR A 154 -14.67 3.08 22.19
C THR A 154 -13.61 2.00 22.38
N GLN A 155 -13.99 0.75 22.58
CA GLN A 155 -13.13 -0.43 22.70
C GLN A 155 -13.58 -1.49 21.69
N PRO A 156 -13.28 -1.31 20.40
CA PRO A 156 -13.73 -2.22 19.36
C PRO A 156 -13.12 -3.61 19.52
N LYS A 157 -13.89 -4.66 19.20
CA LYS A 157 -13.35 -6.01 19.07
C LYS A 157 -12.46 -6.12 17.83
N PHE A 158 -11.57 -7.10 17.86
CA PHE A 158 -10.77 -7.49 16.70
C PHE A 158 -11.53 -8.56 15.91
N ASP A 159 -11.63 -8.35 14.62
CA ASP A 159 -12.07 -9.38 13.70
C ASP A 159 -10.88 -10.23 13.28
N THR A 160 -11.08 -11.53 13.10
CA THR A 160 -10.02 -12.40 12.60
C THR A 160 -9.66 -12.05 11.16
N GLN A 161 -8.41 -12.26 10.77
CA GLN A 161 -8.00 -12.05 9.39
C GLN A 161 -8.86 -12.87 8.41
N GLU A 162 -9.26 -14.09 8.78
CA GLU A 162 -10.20 -14.92 8.01
C GLU A 162 -11.55 -14.23 7.78
N GLN A 163 -12.15 -13.68 8.85
CA GLN A 163 -13.41 -12.94 8.76
C GLN A 163 -13.27 -11.68 7.90
N ILE A 164 -12.16 -10.95 8.08
CA ILE A 164 -11.86 -9.75 7.30
C ILE A 164 -11.77 -10.09 5.81
N TYR A 165 -11.02 -11.12 5.43
CA TYR A 165 -10.90 -11.56 4.05
C TYR A 165 -12.22 -12.03 3.45
N SER A 166 -13.00 -12.81 4.20
CA SER A 166 -14.34 -13.24 3.78
C SER A 166 -15.26 -12.07 3.50
N ASN A 167 -15.33 -11.10 4.41
CA ASN A 167 -16.16 -9.91 4.26
C ASN A 167 -15.67 -9.01 3.11
N MET A 168 -14.37 -8.82 3.01
CA MET A 168 -13.74 -7.96 2.01
C MET A 168 -13.96 -8.49 0.59
N THR A 169 -13.72 -9.79 0.36
CA THR A 169 -13.95 -10.40 -0.96
C THR A 169 -15.42 -10.41 -1.34
N ALA A 170 -16.33 -10.70 -0.41
CA ALA A 170 -17.77 -10.61 -0.66
C ALA A 170 -18.22 -9.17 -0.98
N ALA A 171 -17.65 -8.17 -0.31
CA ALA A 171 -17.93 -6.76 -0.60
C ALA A 171 -17.44 -6.33 -1.98
N LEU A 172 -16.25 -6.80 -2.41
CA LEU A 172 -15.74 -6.55 -3.77
C LEU A 172 -16.59 -7.21 -4.86
N GLU A 173 -17.11 -8.42 -4.61
CA GLU A 173 -18.06 -9.08 -5.51
C GLU A 173 -19.36 -8.25 -5.65
N GLN A 174 -19.88 -7.73 -4.56
CA GLN A 174 -21.05 -6.84 -4.60
C GLN A 174 -20.74 -5.52 -5.31
N ALA A 175 -19.57 -4.91 -5.05
CA ALA A 175 -19.15 -3.68 -5.72
C ALA A 175 -19.02 -3.86 -7.24
N ASN A 176 -18.55 -5.03 -7.71
CA ASN A 176 -18.55 -5.34 -9.14
C ASN A 176 -19.94 -5.20 -9.78
N VAL A 177 -21.00 -5.61 -9.08
CA VAL A 177 -22.39 -5.45 -9.52
C VAL A 177 -22.83 -3.98 -9.43
N ASP A 178 -22.48 -3.30 -8.35
CA ASP A 178 -22.89 -1.90 -8.10
C ASP A 178 -22.31 -0.93 -9.14
N TYR A 179 -21.10 -1.20 -9.69
CA TYR A 179 -20.51 -0.39 -10.78
C TYR A 179 -21.33 -0.41 -12.09
N VAL A 180 -22.17 -1.42 -12.32
CA VAL A 180 -23.00 -1.51 -13.53
C VAL A 180 -24.25 -0.65 -13.43
N SER A 181 -24.57 -0.12 -12.23
CA SER A 181 -25.73 0.74 -12.00
C SER A 181 -25.68 2.05 -12.80
N GLU A 182 -26.81 2.75 -12.88
CA GLU A 182 -26.93 4.05 -13.57
C GLU A 182 -26.30 5.24 -12.79
N GLY A 183 -25.69 4.98 -11.62
CA GLY A 183 -25.00 6.00 -10.83
C GLY A 183 -23.90 6.69 -11.63
N VAL A 184 -23.75 8.01 -11.41
CA VAL A 184 -22.78 8.86 -12.10
C VAL A 184 -21.71 9.28 -11.11
N MET A 185 -20.45 9.32 -11.58
CA MET A 185 -19.35 9.94 -10.86
C MET A 185 -19.17 11.38 -11.36
N GLU A 186 -18.98 12.31 -10.43
CA GLU A 186 -18.77 13.74 -10.68
C GLU A 186 -17.66 14.27 -9.77
N GLY A 187 -17.17 15.47 -10.05
CA GLY A 187 -16.10 16.08 -9.25
C GLY A 187 -14.71 15.64 -9.68
N GLU A 188 -13.75 15.77 -8.78
CA GLU A 188 -12.36 15.44 -9.06
C GLU A 188 -12.02 14.01 -8.65
N ASP A 189 -11.55 13.22 -9.62
CA ASP A 189 -11.01 11.88 -9.41
C ASP A 189 -9.62 11.80 -10.06
N ILE A 190 -8.60 11.89 -9.22
CA ILE A 190 -7.19 11.87 -9.63
C ILE A 190 -6.75 10.52 -10.21
N LEU A 191 -7.47 9.43 -9.91
CA LEU A 191 -7.08 8.09 -10.35
C LEU A 191 -7.58 7.79 -11.75
N TYR A 192 -8.88 7.92 -11.99
CA TYR A 192 -9.53 7.48 -13.23
C TYR A 192 -10.44 8.54 -13.89
N ARG A 193 -10.41 9.79 -13.40
CA ARG A 193 -11.18 10.92 -13.99
C ARG A 193 -12.66 10.61 -14.15
N ASN A 194 -13.23 9.98 -13.12
CA ASN A 194 -14.63 9.56 -13.05
C ASN A 194 -15.03 8.43 -14.02
N ASP A 195 -14.06 7.67 -14.55
CA ASP A 195 -14.38 6.48 -15.36
C ASP A 195 -14.69 5.29 -14.46
N LYS A 196 -16.00 5.02 -14.27
CA LYS A 196 -16.48 3.90 -13.45
C LYS A 196 -16.10 2.52 -14.02
N THR A 197 -15.78 2.41 -15.32
CA THR A 197 -15.34 1.17 -15.93
C THR A 197 -13.91 0.83 -15.48
N LEU A 198 -13.03 1.82 -15.40
CA LEU A 198 -11.69 1.64 -14.86
C LEU A 198 -11.73 1.33 -13.36
N TRP A 199 -12.60 1.97 -12.60
CA TRP A 199 -12.83 1.63 -11.18
C TRP A 199 -13.30 0.18 -11.02
N ARG A 200 -14.24 -0.30 -11.88
CA ARG A 200 -14.69 -1.69 -11.88
C ARG A 200 -13.56 -2.65 -12.20
N LYS A 201 -12.70 -2.34 -13.17
CA LYS A 201 -11.50 -3.13 -13.48
C LYS A 201 -10.54 -3.18 -12.30
N PHE A 202 -10.31 -2.06 -11.60
CA PHE A 202 -9.50 -2.03 -10.39
C PHE A 202 -10.09 -2.91 -9.28
N ASN A 203 -11.39 -2.78 -9.00
CA ASN A 203 -12.10 -3.61 -8.04
C ASN A 203 -11.89 -5.11 -8.29
N ASN A 204 -12.08 -5.56 -9.53
CA ASN A 204 -11.97 -6.96 -9.89
C ASN A 204 -10.51 -7.45 -9.92
N SER A 205 -9.56 -6.60 -10.32
CA SER A 205 -8.14 -6.90 -10.24
C SER A 205 -7.66 -7.03 -8.79
N LEU A 206 -8.17 -6.19 -7.89
CA LEU A 206 -7.93 -6.28 -6.46
C LEU A 206 -8.53 -7.55 -5.85
N LEU A 207 -9.69 -7.97 -6.32
CA LEU A 207 -10.33 -9.24 -5.93
C LEU A 207 -9.43 -10.44 -6.29
N LEU A 208 -8.77 -10.44 -7.48
CA LEU A 208 -7.79 -11.47 -7.83
C LEU A 208 -6.63 -11.50 -6.85
N ARG A 209 -6.04 -10.32 -6.49
CA ARG A 209 -4.97 -10.22 -5.48
C ARG A 209 -5.38 -10.88 -4.17
N TYR A 210 -6.58 -10.59 -3.68
CA TYR A 210 -7.03 -11.09 -2.38
C TYR A 210 -7.45 -12.56 -2.40
N TYR A 211 -7.97 -13.07 -3.50
CA TYR A 211 -8.13 -14.52 -3.63
C TYR A 211 -6.78 -15.23 -3.64
N LEU A 212 -5.81 -14.71 -4.41
CA LEU A 212 -4.47 -15.33 -4.46
C LEU A 212 -3.76 -15.28 -3.10
N ARG A 213 -3.92 -14.19 -2.33
CA ARG A 213 -3.35 -14.07 -0.98
C ARG A 213 -3.79 -15.20 -0.06
N GLN A 214 -4.99 -15.70 -0.24
CA GLN A 214 -5.57 -16.79 0.52
C GLN A 214 -5.24 -18.19 -0.05
N SER A 215 -4.31 -18.32 -0.99
CA SER A 215 -4.07 -19.57 -1.72
C SER A 215 -3.75 -20.80 -0.87
N LYS A 216 -3.27 -20.60 0.37
CA LYS A 216 -3.06 -21.69 1.33
C LYS A 216 -4.31 -22.04 2.16
N ARG A 217 -5.41 -21.30 2.03
CA ARG A 217 -6.61 -21.40 2.87
C ARG A 217 -7.87 -21.77 2.13
N ILE A 218 -7.94 -21.38 0.86
CA ILE A 218 -9.10 -21.62 -0.01
C ILE A 218 -8.61 -22.15 -1.36
N ASP A 219 -9.52 -22.66 -2.15
CA ASP A 219 -9.25 -23.00 -3.56
C ASP A 219 -9.20 -21.70 -4.41
N ALA A 220 -8.14 -20.93 -4.21
CA ALA A 220 -7.95 -19.63 -4.83
C ALA A 220 -7.85 -19.73 -6.36
N TYR A 221 -7.18 -20.76 -6.86
CA TYR A 221 -6.95 -20.89 -8.29
C TYR A 221 -8.25 -21.12 -9.06
N GLN A 222 -9.16 -21.93 -8.53
CA GLN A 222 -10.48 -22.12 -9.16
C GLN A 222 -11.35 -20.87 -9.07
N LYS A 223 -11.31 -20.13 -7.94
CA LYS A 223 -12.03 -18.87 -7.81
C LYS A 223 -11.54 -17.83 -8.82
N ILE A 224 -10.23 -17.67 -8.93
CA ILE A 224 -9.62 -16.74 -9.89
C ILE A 224 -9.93 -17.20 -11.34
N LYS A 225 -9.81 -18.50 -11.63
CA LYS A 225 -10.13 -19.05 -12.95
C LYS A 225 -11.58 -18.75 -13.34
N ALA A 226 -12.52 -18.86 -12.41
CA ALA A 226 -13.93 -18.52 -12.67
C ALA A 226 -14.12 -17.05 -13.07
N ILE A 227 -13.35 -16.11 -12.49
CA ILE A 227 -13.34 -14.69 -12.90
C ILE A 227 -12.73 -14.55 -14.29
N LEU A 228 -11.58 -15.17 -14.54
CA LEU A 228 -10.88 -15.09 -15.83
C LEU A 228 -11.68 -15.67 -17.01
N ASP A 229 -12.56 -16.66 -16.75
CA ASP A 229 -13.44 -17.26 -17.74
C ASP A 229 -14.68 -16.43 -18.06
N ASN A 230 -14.96 -15.37 -17.27
CA ASN A 230 -16.13 -14.52 -17.43
C ASN A 230 -15.73 -13.02 -17.51
N PRO A 231 -14.95 -12.62 -18.54
CA PRO A 231 -14.39 -11.28 -18.65
C PRO A 231 -15.43 -10.17 -18.83
N ASP A 232 -16.62 -10.47 -19.35
CA ASP A 232 -17.71 -9.50 -19.49
C ASP A 232 -18.36 -9.18 -18.14
N ASP A 233 -18.51 -10.20 -17.28
CA ASP A 233 -19.06 -10.03 -15.93
C ASP A 233 -18.00 -9.49 -14.94
N TYR A 234 -16.75 -9.84 -15.14
CA TYR A 234 -15.62 -9.44 -14.30
C TYR A 234 -14.49 -8.83 -15.14
N PRO A 235 -14.67 -7.62 -15.67
CA PRO A 235 -13.57 -6.93 -16.37
C PRO A 235 -12.44 -6.65 -15.38
N ILE A 236 -11.21 -7.03 -15.76
CA ILE A 236 -9.96 -6.78 -15.02
C ILE A 236 -9.03 -5.89 -15.83
N PHE A 237 -7.90 -5.49 -15.27
CA PHE A 237 -6.85 -4.78 -16.05
C PHE A 237 -6.42 -5.64 -17.24
N ASN A 238 -6.29 -5.01 -18.40
CA ASN A 238 -5.81 -5.64 -19.64
C ASN A 238 -4.70 -4.84 -20.35
N SER A 239 -4.32 -3.70 -19.79
CA SER A 239 -3.21 -2.85 -20.25
C SER A 239 -2.69 -1.97 -19.11
N ASN A 240 -1.53 -1.34 -19.33
CA ASN A 240 -0.99 -0.35 -18.40
C ASN A 240 -1.89 0.89 -18.24
N ASP A 241 -2.76 1.17 -19.19
CA ASP A 241 -3.71 2.29 -19.11
C ASP A 241 -4.86 2.02 -18.13
N ASP A 242 -5.15 0.76 -17.84
CA ASP A 242 -6.15 0.35 -16.85
C ASP A 242 -5.60 0.38 -15.41
N ALA A 243 -4.29 0.33 -15.25
CA ALA A 243 -3.61 0.19 -13.96
C ALA A 243 -4.00 1.29 -12.96
N ALA A 244 -4.08 0.94 -11.69
CA ALA A 244 -4.33 1.91 -10.62
C ALA A 244 -3.04 2.69 -10.30
N ILE A 245 -2.82 3.78 -11.03
CA ILE A 245 -1.63 4.63 -10.95
C ILE A 245 -2.06 6.09 -10.81
N VAL A 246 -1.66 6.71 -9.71
CA VAL A 246 -1.85 8.15 -9.47
C VAL A 246 -0.73 8.92 -10.15
N ARG A 247 -1.10 9.88 -11.00
CA ARG A 247 -0.15 10.71 -11.74
C ARG A 247 0.00 12.06 -11.07
N ILE A 248 1.21 12.35 -10.58
CA ILE A 248 1.54 13.51 -9.77
C ILE A 248 2.51 14.40 -10.53
N SER A 249 2.17 15.70 -10.70
CA SER A 249 3.01 16.67 -11.39
C SER A 249 3.94 17.47 -10.47
N GLY A 250 3.83 17.31 -9.14
CA GLY A 250 4.58 18.11 -8.17
C GLY A 250 4.13 19.58 -8.10
N LEU A 251 2.97 19.91 -8.68
CA LEU A 251 2.34 21.23 -8.57
C LEU A 251 1.24 21.16 -7.51
N SER A 252 1.24 22.15 -6.60
CA SER A 252 0.19 22.28 -5.58
C SER A 252 -1.21 22.17 -6.19
N PRO A 253 -2.14 21.41 -5.58
CA PRO A 253 -2.08 20.81 -4.24
C PRO A 253 -1.45 19.40 -4.20
N TYR A 254 -0.93 18.88 -5.32
CA TYR A 254 -0.44 17.49 -5.42
C TYR A 254 1.09 17.46 -5.58
N ASP A 255 1.78 17.69 -4.47
CA ASP A 255 3.24 17.69 -4.42
C ASP A 255 3.80 16.26 -4.55
N TYR A 256 5.08 16.14 -4.97
CA TYR A 256 5.78 14.85 -4.94
C TYR A 256 5.93 14.34 -3.51
N ALA A 257 5.97 13.01 -3.33
CA ALA A 257 6.03 12.36 -2.03
C ALA A 257 7.23 12.80 -1.18
N TRP A 258 8.36 13.13 -1.79
CA TRP A 258 9.54 13.67 -1.10
C TRP A 258 9.54 15.20 -1.14
N GLY A 259 10.00 15.84 -0.08
CA GLY A 259 10.13 17.29 -0.02
C GLY A 259 11.24 17.83 -0.93
N ARG A 260 12.26 17.03 -1.22
CA ARG A 260 13.41 17.38 -2.06
C ARG A 260 13.95 16.16 -2.78
N ARG A 261 14.51 16.36 -3.99
CA ARG A 261 15.15 15.29 -4.76
C ARG A 261 16.23 14.55 -3.97
N GLN A 262 17.04 15.29 -3.20
CA GLN A 262 18.11 14.72 -2.39
C GLN A 262 17.60 13.72 -1.34
N ASP A 263 16.40 13.92 -0.81
CA ASP A 263 15.80 13.02 0.17
C ASP A 263 15.46 11.65 -0.44
N TYR A 264 15.21 11.60 -1.76
CA TYR A 264 14.99 10.36 -2.48
C TYR A 264 16.30 9.66 -2.90
N VAL A 265 17.30 10.41 -3.39
CA VAL A 265 18.46 9.81 -4.06
C VAL A 265 19.69 9.62 -3.17
N ASN A 266 19.92 10.49 -2.14
CA ASN A 266 21.20 10.53 -1.43
C ASN A 266 21.28 9.54 -0.25
N PHE A 267 20.14 9.07 0.24
CA PHE A 267 20.11 8.22 1.43
C PHE A 267 19.79 6.75 1.11
N THR A 268 19.82 6.37 -0.16
CA THR A 268 19.56 5.01 -0.61
C THR A 268 20.62 4.56 -1.59
N ALA A 269 21.21 3.39 -1.36
CA ALA A 269 21.99 2.65 -2.36
C ALA A 269 21.14 1.43 -2.81
N MET A 270 21.21 1.05 -4.08
CA MET A 270 20.52 -0.14 -4.55
C MET A 270 21.17 -1.40 -3.95
N ALA A 271 20.37 -2.41 -3.63
CA ALA A 271 20.88 -3.66 -3.09
C ALA A 271 21.48 -4.54 -4.20
N ASP A 272 22.55 -5.27 -3.88
CA ASP A 272 23.21 -6.17 -4.82
C ASP A 272 22.26 -7.23 -5.36
N PHE A 273 21.43 -7.86 -4.52
CA PHE A 273 20.45 -8.84 -4.97
C PHE A 273 19.55 -8.31 -6.09
N PHE A 274 19.00 -7.10 -5.92
CA PHE A 274 18.14 -6.48 -6.93
C PHE A 274 18.90 -6.13 -8.20
N VAL A 275 20.08 -5.53 -8.06
CA VAL A 275 20.91 -5.09 -9.17
C VAL A 275 21.44 -6.28 -9.97
N ASP A 276 21.91 -7.34 -9.30
CA ASP A 276 22.50 -8.52 -9.94
C ASP A 276 21.45 -9.30 -10.74
N ASN A 277 20.22 -9.45 -10.22
CA ASN A 277 19.12 -10.02 -11.00
C ASN A 277 18.82 -9.21 -12.26
N LEU A 278 18.74 -7.88 -12.15
CA LEU A 278 18.52 -7.02 -13.33
C LEU A 278 19.70 -7.06 -14.32
N ASN A 279 20.94 -7.25 -13.84
CA ASN A 279 22.11 -7.42 -14.70
C ASN A 279 22.08 -8.77 -15.43
N GLU A 280 21.78 -9.86 -14.73
CA GLU A 280 21.67 -11.21 -15.29
C GLU A 280 20.60 -11.29 -16.38
N LEU A 281 19.46 -10.63 -16.14
CA LEU A 281 18.38 -10.50 -17.10
C LEU A 281 18.71 -9.57 -18.28
N ASN A 282 19.81 -8.81 -18.23
CA ASN A 282 20.06 -7.66 -19.10
C ASN A 282 18.83 -6.72 -19.19
N ASP A 283 18.23 -6.44 -18.05
CA ASP A 283 16.91 -5.86 -17.93
C ASP A 283 16.86 -4.41 -18.42
N PRO A 284 15.93 -4.06 -19.33
CA PRO A 284 15.82 -2.73 -19.88
C PRO A 284 15.28 -1.68 -18.88
N ARG A 285 14.75 -2.07 -17.72
CA ARG A 285 14.29 -1.13 -16.67
C ARG A 285 15.43 -0.42 -15.96
N ARG A 286 16.67 -0.99 -15.95
CA ARG A 286 17.83 -0.46 -15.20
C ARG A 286 18.05 1.05 -15.33
N PRO A 287 18.16 1.65 -16.54
CA PRO A 287 18.47 3.07 -16.68
C PRO A 287 17.33 3.99 -16.22
N PHE A 288 16.10 3.49 -16.13
CA PHE A 288 14.94 4.25 -15.68
C PHE A 288 14.80 4.27 -14.17
N ILE A 289 15.18 3.18 -13.48
CA ILE A 289 14.97 3.02 -12.04
C ILE A 289 16.22 3.32 -11.21
N MET A 290 17.42 3.25 -11.76
CA MET A 290 18.66 3.51 -11.03
C MET A 290 19.75 4.13 -11.89
N THR A 291 20.74 4.76 -11.23
CA THR A 291 21.96 5.29 -11.84
C THR A 291 23.00 4.20 -12.01
N GLN A 292 23.97 4.41 -12.92
CA GLN A 292 25.15 3.57 -12.96
C GLN A 292 26.07 3.84 -11.75
N ALA A 293 26.67 2.80 -11.23
CA ALA A 293 27.75 2.89 -10.26
C ALA A 293 29.01 3.49 -10.92
N ASN A 294 29.85 4.15 -10.13
CA ASN A 294 31.05 4.78 -10.62
C ASN A 294 32.21 4.66 -9.63
N ARG A 295 33.40 4.87 -10.10
CA ARG A 295 34.62 4.95 -9.27
C ARG A 295 35.57 6.03 -9.77
N LEU A 296 36.40 6.53 -8.86
CA LEU A 296 37.45 7.48 -9.20
C LEU A 296 38.70 6.71 -9.63
N VAL A 297 39.16 6.94 -10.87
CA VAL A 297 40.41 6.36 -11.43
C VAL A 297 41.23 7.51 -11.94
N ASP A 298 42.46 7.68 -11.43
CA ASP A 298 43.38 8.75 -11.82
C ASP A 298 42.79 10.16 -11.79
N GLY A 299 41.85 10.41 -10.88
CA GLY A 299 41.15 11.69 -10.71
C GLY A 299 39.93 11.89 -11.61
N GLU A 300 39.59 10.92 -12.46
CA GLU A 300 38.39 10.94 -13.32
C GLU A 300 37.32 9.96 -12.83
N ILE A 301 36.06 10.35 -12.96
CA ILE A 301 34.90 9.51 -12.64
C ILE A 301 34.64 8.56 -13.82
N GLN A 302 34.76 7.26 -13.57
CA GLN A 302 34.44 6.21 -14.54
C GLN A 302 33.18 5.45 -14.15
N ASN A 303 32.21 5.38 -15.07
CA ASN A 303 31.05 4.48 -14.91
C ASN A 303 31.50 3.02 -15.05
N ILE A 304 31.01 2.17 -14.13
CA ILE A 304 31.36 0.75 -14.05
C ILE A 304 30.14 -0.17 -14.21
N GLY A 305 29.08 0.33 -14.83
CA GLY A 305 27.81 -0.38 -14.95
C GLY A 305 26.96 -0.28 -13.69
N TYR A 306 26.03 -1.20 -13.50
CA TYR A 306 25.14 -1.20 -12.34
C TYR A 306 25.71 -2.12 -11.26
N ARG A 307 25.89 -1.61 -10.03
CA ARG A 307 26.40 -2.34 -8.88
C ARG A 307 25.69 -1.88 -7.61
N GLY A 308 25.24 -2.84 -6.85
CA GLY A 308 24.58 -2.62 -5.55
C GLY A 308 25.54 -2.69 -4.37
N ILE A 309 24.97 -2.78 -3.18
CA ILE A 309 25.63 -3.07 -1.92
C ILE A 309 24.94 -4.25 -1.23
N GLN A 310 25.70 -4.97 -0.39
CA GLN A 310 25.19 -6.12 0.33
C GLN A 310 24.17 -5.71 1.40
N ALA A 311 23.05 -6.42 1.47
CA ALA A 311 22.11 -6.27 2.56
C ALA A 311 22.76 -6.62 3.92
N GLY A 312 22.26 -5.98 4.99
CA GLY A 312 22.81 -6.19 6.33
C GLY A 312 24.07 -5.37 6.65
N HIS A 313 24.59 -4.55 5.73
CA HIS A 313 25.72 -3.66 6.00
C HIS A 313 25.43 -2.72 7.18
N SER A 314 26.46 -2.20 7.83
CA SER A 314 26.30 -1.19 8.87
C SER A 314 27.33 -0.07 8.72
N GLY A 315 26.92 1.17 8.95
CA GLY A 315 27.76 2.34 8.78
C GLY A 315 27.75 2.90 7.37
N ASP A 316 28.82 3.59 7.01
CA ASP A 316 29.02 4.15 5.69
C ASP A 316 29.65 3.12 4.71
N LEU A 317 29.77 3.51 3.46
CA LEU A 317 30.34 2.67 2.41
C LEU A 317 31.82 2.98 2.13
N SER A 318 32.53 3.62 3.07
CA SER A 318 33.92 4.04 2.89
C SER A 318 34.90 2.89 2.58
N GLY A 319 34.51 1.64 2.87
CA GLY A 319 35.28 0.45 2.51
C GLY A 319 35.15 -0.03 1.06
N LEU A 320 34.24 0.57 0.27
CA LEU A 320 34.07 0.27 -1.14
C LEU A 320 35.03 1.10 -1.98
N ASP A 321 35.57 0.51 -3.05
CA ASP A 321 36.37 1.20 -4.07
C ASP A 321 35.51 1.81 -5.19
N TYR A 322 34.19 1.86 -5.00
CA TYR A 322 33.22 2.44 -5.93
C TYR A 322 32.03 3.10 -5.18
N ASN A 323 31.37 4.02 -5.87
CA ASN A 323 30.08 4.54 -5.47
C ASN A 323 28.98 3.65 -6.08
N PRO A 324 28.09 3.06 -5.28
CA PRO A 324 27.05 2.16 -5.78
C PRO A 324 25.98 2.87 -6.61
N SER A 325 25.20 2.09 -7.34
CA SER A 325 23.97 2.55 -7.97
C SER A 325 23.01 3.11 -6.92
N THR A 326 22.41 4.26 -7.23
CA THR A 326 21.37 4.91 -6.42
C THR A 326 20.07 4.97 -7.21
N PRO A 327 18.92 5.23 -6.57
CA PRO A 327 17.67 5.45 -7.31
C PRO A 327 17.83 6.54 -8.36
N ASN A 328 17.23 6.35 -9.54
CA ASN A 328 17.16 7.43 -10.53
C ASN A 328 16.16 8.49 -10.05
N GLY A 329 16.68 9.69 -9.76
CA GLY A 329 15.86 10.76 -9.21
C GLY A 329 14.70 11.18 -10.12
N ASP A 330 14.81 11.02 -11.44
CA ASP A 330 13.77 11.40 -12.38
C ASP A 330 12.53 10.50 -12.32
N LEU A 331 12.66 9.34 -11.67
CA LEU A 331 11.52 8.44 -11.46
C LEU A 331 10.47 9.02 -10.50
N MET A 332 10.91 9.62 -9.38
CA MET A 332 10.02 10.05 -8.30
C MET A 332 10.16 11.53 -7.92
N TYR A 333 11.22 12.20 -8.38
CA TYR A 333 11.42 13.64 -8.15
C TYR A 333 12.20 14.25 -9.35
N PRO A 334 11.55 14.49 -10.48
CA PRO A 334 12.16 15.06 -11.67
C PRO A 334 12.78 16.45 -11.40
N ASN A 335 13.84 16.80 -12.14
CA ASN A 335 14.45 18.14 -12.05
C ASN A 335 13.52 19.27 -12.54
N ASN A 336 12.65 18.95 -13.48
CA ASN A 336 11.70 19.93 -14.03
C ASN A 336 10.36 19.79 -13.29
N VAL A 337 9.98 20.80 -12.52
CA VAL A 337 8.66 20.89 -11.90
C VAL A 337 7.56 20.83 -12.96
N GLY A 338 6.51 20.08 -12.70
CA GLY A 338 5.44 19.82 -13.68
C GLY A 338 5.62 18.53 -14.48
N THR A 339 6.78 17.87 -14.37
CA THR A 339 6.96 16.54 -14.95
C THR A 339 6.17 15.52 -14.12
N GLU A 340 5.33 14.76 -14.80
CA GLU A 340 4.48 13.76 -14.17
C GLU A 340 5.29 12.54 -13.71
N ILE A 341 5.06 12.12 -12.47
CA ILE A 341 5.52 10.84 -11.90
C ILE A 341 4.35 9.90 -11.69
N LYS A 342 4.64 8.63 -11.40
CA LYS A 342 3.66 7.56 -11.19
C LYS A 342 3.77 7.02 -9.77
N GLU A 343 2.73 7.24 -8.95
CA GLU A 343 2.56 6.54 -7.67
C GLU A 343 1.65 5.32 -7.90
N ILE A 344 2.19 4.12 -7.69
CA ILE A 344 1.57 2.87 -8.15
C ILE A 344 0.81 2.21 -7.00
N ILE A 345 -0.52 2.08 -7.16
CA ILE A 345 -1.40 1.34 -6.23
C ILE A 345 -1.48 -0.13 -6.64
N MET A 346 -1.75 -0.39 -7.91
CA MET A 346 -1.78 -1.75 -8.47
C MET A 346 -1.41 -1.72 -9.96
N PRO A 347 -0.28 -2.32 -10.35
CA PRO A 347 0.14 -2.37 -11.74
C PRO A 347 -0.59 -3.46 -12.53
N TYR A 348 -0.74 -3.27 -13.85
CA TYR A 348 -1.27 -4.31 -14.74
C TYR A 348 -0.38 -5.55 -14.76
N SER A 349 0.93 -5.38 -14.69
CA SER A 349 1.88 -6.51 -14.64
C SER A 349 1.59 -7.49 -13.50
N GLU A 350 1.08 -7.01 -12.35
CA GLU A 350 0.70 -7.87 -11.23
C GLU A 350 -0.47 -8.81 -11.61
N VAL A 351 -1.46 -8.31 -12.36
CA VAL A 351 -2.59 -9.13 -12.83
C VAL A 351 -2.10 -10.23 -13.76
N GLU A 352 -1.17 -9.92 -14.66
CA GLU A 352 -0.59 -10.93 -15.56
C GLU A 352 0.25 -11.97 -14.79
N PHE A 353 1.01 -11.58 -13.77
CA PHE A 353 1.71 -12.55 -12.92
C PHE A 353 0.76 -13.37 -12.05
N ILE A 354 -0.38 -12.83 -11.59
CA ILE A 354 -1.43 -13.60 -10.93
C ILE A 354 -2.00 -14.66 -11.90
N LYS A 355 -2.30 -14.28 -13.13
CA LYS A 355 -2.77 -15.21 -14.18
C LYS A 355 -1.74 -16.30 -14.45
N SER A 356 -0.46 -15.92 -14.58
CA SER A 356 0.63 -16.87 -14.81
C SER A 356 0.72 -17.93 -13.70
N GLU A 357 0.70 -17.50 -12.44
CA GLU A 357 0.71 -18.41 -11.28
C GLU A 357 -0.51 -19.35 -11.28
N VAL A 358 -1.70 -18.80 -11.50
CA VAL A 358 -2.96 -19.57 -11.51
C VAL A 358 -2.96 -20.59 -12.63
N TYR A 359 -2.59 -20.20 -13.86
CA TYR A 359 -2.52 -21.12 -14.99
C TYR A 359 -1.46 -22.21 -14.78
N LEU A 360 -0.31 -21.85 -14.20
CA LEU A 360 0.72 -22.83 -13.85
C LEU A 360 0.18 -23.85 -12.84
N GLY A 361 -0.45 -23.41 -11.77
CA GLY A 361 -1.02 -24.26 -10.73
C GLY A 361 -2.18 -25.15 -11.23
N LEU A 362 -2.86 -24.75 -12.31
CA LEU A 362 -3.91 -25.52 -12.99
C LEU A 362 -3.36 -26.40 -14.13
N GLY A 363 -2.03 -26.45 -14.31
CA GLY A 363 -1.40 -27.27 -15.35
C GLY A 363 -1.54 -26.73 -16.78
N GLN A 364 -1.89 -25.46 -16.94
CA GLN A 364 -2.10 -24.77 -18.22
C GLN A 364 -0.82 -24.01 -18.64
N ALA A 365 0.26 -24.73 -18.90
CA ALA A 365 1.61 -24.18 -19.08
C ALA A 365 1.73 -23.13 -20.20
N ASP A 366 1.04 -23.29 -21.32
CA ASP A 366 1.09 -22.32 -22.43
C ASP A 366 0.46 -20.99 -22.05
N LEU A 367 -0.68 -21.00 -21.34
CA LEU A 367 -1.34 -19.80 -20.82
C LEU A 367 -0.51 -19.14 -19.70
N ALA A 368 0.14 -19.96 -18.87
CA ALA A 368 1.05 -19.46 -17.83
C ALA A 368 2.23 -18.71 -18.44
N LYS A 369 2.83 -19.27 -19.51
CA LYS A 369 3.91 -18.63 -20.25
C LYS A 369 3.46 -17.31 -20.89
N GLU A 370 2.33 -17.33 -21.59
CA GLU A 370 1.79 -16.12 -22.24
C GLU A 370 1.57 -14.99 -21.23
N ALA A 371 0.94 -15.30 -20.10
CA ALA A 371 0.71 -14.34 -19.04
C ALA A 371 2.02 -13.83 -18.40
N TYR A 372 3.01 -14.72 -18.19
CA TYR A 372 4.34 -14.35 -17.72
C TYR A 372 5.01 -13.34 -18.65
N GLU A 373 5.05 -13.62 -19.95
CA GLU A 373 5.69 -12.76 -20.94
C GLU A 373 4.98 -11.39 -21.03
N LYS A 374 3.64 -11.37 -20.99
CA LYS A 374 2.84 -10.13 -20.90
C LYS A 374 3.14 -9.34 -19.63
N GLY A 375 3.25 -10.02 -18.48
CA GLY A 375 3.57 -9.38 -17.21
C GLY A 375 4.95 -8.71 -17.23
N VAL A 376 5.95 -9.37 -17.81
CA VAL A 376 7.30 -8.80 -17.98
C VAL A 376 7.24 -7.59 -18.90
N GLN A 377 6.62 -7.70 -20.07
CA GLN A 377 6.47 -6.60 -21.01
C GLN A 377 5.77 -5.40 -20.37
N ALA A 378 4.63 -5.62 -19.73
CA ALA A 378 3.87 -4.57 -19.05
C ALA A 378 4.69 -3.86 -17.98
N SER A 379 5.48 -4.62 -17.19
CA SER A 379 6.35 -4.04 -16.18
C SER A 379 7.49 -3.20 -16.79
N VAL A 380 8.11 -3.64 -17.87
CA VAL A 380 9.16 -2.89 -18.57
C VAL A 380 8.61 -1.58 -19.11
N GLU A 381 7.48 -1.61 -19.79
CA GLU A 381 6.81 -0.44 -20.37
C GLU A 381 6.34 0.55 -19.31
N GLN A 382 5.87 0.07 -18.16
CA GLN A 382 5.42 0.90 -17.04
C GLN A 382 6.52 1.85 -16.55
N TYR A 383 7.77 1.39 -16.53
CA TYR A 383 8.95 2.19 -16.14
C TYR A 383 9.59 2.95 -17.30
N GLY A 384 9.02 2.89 -18.51
CA GLY A 384 9.47 3.66 -19.69
C GLY A 384 10.46 2.89 -20.55
N GLY A 385 10.73 1.63 -20.26
CA GLY A 385 11.57 0.77 -21.08
C GLY A 385 10.83 0.21 -22.31
N THR A 386 11.59 -0.37 -23.22
CA THR A 386 11.08 -1.19 -24.33
C THR A 386 11.66 -2.60 -24.20
N LEU A 387 10.81 -3.61 -24.26
CA LEU A 387 11.25 -4.98 -24.18
C LEU A 387 11.92 -5.39 -25.52
N PRO A 388 13.20 -5.82 -25.53
CA PRO A 388 13.87 -6.33 -26.72
C PRO A 388 13.16 -7.59 -27.26
N GLU A 389 13.12 -7.76 -28.59
CA GLU A 389 12.49 -8.93 -29.21
C GLU A 389 13.13 -10.27 -28.79
N ASP A 390 14.44 -10.23 -28.48
CA ASP A 390 15.22 -11.39 -28.07
C ASP A 390 15.32 -11.54 -26.53
N TYR A 391 14.59 -10.73 -25.74
CA TYR A 391 14.69 -10.74 -24.27
C TYR A 391 14.50 -12.14 -23.68
N PHE A 392 13.51 -12.87 -24.16
CA PHE A 392 13.21 -14.23 -23.69
C PHE A 392 14.11 -15.31 -24.31
N SER A 393 15.10 -14.96 -25.12
CA SER A 393 16.19 -15.88 -25.51
C SER A 393 17.25 -16.02 -24.42
N ASN A 394 17.29 -15.07 -23.45
CA ASN A 394 18.07 -15.20 -22.23
C ASN A 394 17.46 -16.27 -21.32
N GLU A 395 18.23 -17.31 -20.99
CA GLU A 395 17.77 -18.44 -20.17
C GLU A 395 17.29 -17.99 -18.76
N SER A 396 17.86 -16.90 -18.22
CA SER A 396 17.45 -16.33 -16.94
C SER A 396 16.13 -15.53 -17.04
N ALA A 397 15.71 -15.09 -18.24
CA ALA A 397 14.46 -14.38 -18.48
C ALA A 397 13.34 -15.25 -19.01
N LYS A 398 13.68 -16.36 -19.68
CA LYS A 398 12.75 -17.29 -20.27
C LYS A 398 11.85 -17.95 -19.22
N PHE A 399 10.59 -18.13 -19.55
CA PHE A 399 9.68 -18.92 -18.71
C PHE A 399 10.15 -20.38 -18.65
N ASP A 400 10.38 -20.88 -17.44
CA ASP A 400 10.90 -22.22 -17.18
C ASP A 400 9.84 -23.17 -16.55
N GLY A 401 8.62 -22.68 -16.36
CA GLY A 401 7.52 -23.45 -15.75
C GLY A 401 7.61 -23.55 -14.23
N THR A 402 8.37 -22.67 -13.56
CA THR A 402 8.47 -22.65 -12.10
C THR A 402 7.77 -21.44 -11.49
N LEU A 403 7.28 -21.62 -10.26
CA LEU A 403 6.74 -20.51 -9.47
C LEU A 403 7.85 -19.48 -9.13
N GLU A 404 9.05 -19.93 -8.88
CA GLU A 404 10.20 -19.09 -8.56
C GLU A 404 10.47 -18.07 -9.68
N ARG A 405 10.44 -18.51 -10.95
CA ARG A 405 10.61 -17.65 -12.12
C ARG A 405 9.52 -16.58 -12.20
N ILE A 406 8.27 -16.96 -11.98
CA ILE A 406 7.15 -16.00 -11.95
C ILE A 406 7.35 -14.99 -10.81
N MET A 407 7.70 -15.47 -9.62
CA MET A 407 7.86 -14.61 -8.44
C MET A 407 9.06 -13.68 -8.54
N LEU A 408 10.15 -14.07 -9.18
CA LEU A 408 11.27 -13.17 -9.45
C LEU A 408 10.82 -11.98 -10.32
N GLN A 409 10.12 -12.24 -11.41
CA GLN A 409 9.63 -11.16 -12.28
C GLN A 409 8.52 -10.34 -11.62
N LYS A 410 7.67 -10.96 -10.82
CA LYS A 410 6.66 -10.26 -10.01
C LYS A 410 7.32 -9.35 -8.97
N TYR A 411 8.39 -9.82 -8.30
CA TYR A 411 9.19 -9.01 -7.38
C TYR A 411 9.77 -7.76 -8.06
N LEU A 412 10.34 -7.91 -9.26
CA LEU A 412 10.83 -6.79 -10.06
C LEU A 412 9.71 -5.86 -10.52
N GLY A 413 8.54 -6.42 -10.87
CA GLY A 413 7.36 -5.66 -11.30
C GLY A 413 6.66 -4.89 -10.18
N LEU A 414 6.79 -5.36 -8.93
CA LEU A 414 6.23 -4.71 -7.73
C LEU A 414 7.18 -3.65 -7.13
N PHE A 415 8.21 -3.24 -7.84
CA PHE A 415 9.06 -2.11 -7.47
C PHE A 415 8.19 -0.85 -7.26
N MET A 416 8.35 -0.14 -6.15
CA MET A 416 7.54 1.01 -5.72
C MET A 416 6.04 0.73 -5.47
N VAL A 417 5.63 -0.52 -5.25
CA VAL A 417 4.23 -0.88 -4.94
C VAL A 417 4.10 -1.23 -3.46
N ASP A 418 3.68 -0.29 -2.65
CA ASP A 418 3.42 -0.40 -1.20
C ASP A 418 4.24 -1.53 -0.49
N TYR A 419 3.59 -2.47 0.17
CA TYR A 419 4.21 -3.64 0.83
C TYR A 419 4.12 -4.93 0.00
N GLN A 420 3.69 -4.89 -1.27
CA GLN A 420 3.34 -6.10 -2.01
C GLN A 420 4.53 -7.05 -2.25
N GLN A 421 5.76 -6.54 -2.44
CA GLN A 421 6.94 -7.42 -2.50
C GLN A 421 7.06 -8.24 -1.20
N TRP A 422 6.94 -7.62 -0.03
CA TRP A 422 7.03 -8.28 1.26
C TRP A 422 5.89 -9.28 1.48
N PHE A 423 4.66 -8.90 1.13
CA PHE A 423 3.50 -9.79 1.28
C PHE A 423 3.58 -11.01 0.36
N GLU A 424 4.04 -10.85 -0.89
CA GLU A 424 4.22 -11.97 -1.82
C GLU A 424 5.36 -12.90 -1.40
N TYR A 425 6.48 -12.36 -0.90
CA TYR A 425 7.54 -13.16 -0.30
C TYR A 425 7.03 -14.00 0.88
N ARG A 426 6.28 -13.42 1.79
CA ARG A 426 5.70 -14.12 2.95
C ARG A 426 4.73 -15.22 2.53
N ARG A 427 4.02 -15.02 1.42
CA ARG A 427 3.10 -16.02 0.87
C ARG A 427 3.83 -17.19 0.21
N THR A 428 4.86 -16.92 -0.57
CA THR A 428 5.50 -17.90 -1.47
C THR A 428 6.87 -18.38 -1.03
N GLY A 429 7.63 -17.55 -0.29
CA GLY A 429 9.05 -17.74 -0.01
C GLY A 429 9.97 -17.27 -1.13
N PHE A 430 9.45 -16.73 -2.22
CA PHE A 430 10.22 -16.30 -3.40
C PHE A 430 10.16 -14.79 -3.64
N PRO A 431 11.22 -14.22 -4.28
CA PRO A 431 12.50 -14.87 -4.61
C PRO A 431 13.29 -15.23 -3.37
N GLU A 432 14.15 -16.23 -3.42
CA GLU A 432 15.06 -16.58 -2.33
C GLU A 432 16.03 -15.43 -2.06
N LEU A 433 15.84 -14.73 -0.94
CA LEU A 433 16.69 -13.61 -0.55
C LEU A 433 17.96 -14.10 0.17
N PRO A 434 19.16 -13.59 -0.18
CA PRO A 434 20.38 -13.95 0.53
C PRO A 434 20.34 -13.46 1.97
N THR A 435 20.90 -14.24 2.88
CA THR A 435 21.09 -13.88 4.29
C THR A 435 22.56 -13.59 4.57
N THR A 436 22.82 -12.69 5.53
CA THR A 436 24.17 -12.35 5.96
C THR A 436 24.28 -12.50 7.49
N PRO A 437 25.52 -12.70 8.01
CA PRO A 437 25.73 -12.77 9.48
C PRO A 437 25.37 -11.48 10.23
N TYR A 438 25.13 -10.40 9.53
CA TYR A 438 24.78 -9.09 10.12
C TYR A 438 23.28 -8.89 10.30
N MET A 439 22.45 -9.79 9.78
CA MET A 439 21.00 -9.74 9.95
C MET A 439 20.58 -10.23 11.33
N PHE A 440 19.60 -9.58 11.92
CA PHE A 440 18.96 -10.03 13.16
C PHE A 440 18.15 -11.30 12.92
N TYR A 441 17.79 -11.97 14.00
CA TYR A 441 16.97 -13.18 13.98
C TYR A 441 17.48 -14.27 13.04
N GLN A 442 18.82 -14.35 12.87
CA GLN A 442 19.48 -15.32 11.96
C GLN A 442 19.01 -15.21 10.49
N GLY A 443 18.59 -14.01 10.08
CA GLY A 443 18.06 -13.75 8.75
C GLY A 443 16.63 -14.24 8.51
N VAL A 444 15.89 -14.57 9.57
CA VAL A 444 14.47 -14.90 9.44
C VAL A 444 13.65 -13.61 9.21
N MET A 445 12.97 -13.57 8.08
CA MET A 445 12.11 -12.45 7.68
C MET A 445 10.99 -12.22 8.70
N PRO A 446 10.80 -10.99 9.19
CA PRO A 446 9.61 -10.65 9.98
C PRO A 446 8.31 -10.86 9.20
N SER A 447 7.31 -11.42 9.88
CA SER A 447 5.99 -11.74 9.29
C SER A 447 4.95 -10.63 9.50
N ARG A 448 5.11 -9.75 10.48
CA ARG A 448 4.12 -8.70 10.79
C ARG A 448 4.73 -7.57 11.61
N PHE A 449 3.98 -6.47 11.73
CA PHE A 449 4.23 -5.47 12.77
C PHE A 449 3.52 -5.85 14.08
N MET A 450 4.06 -5.39 15.21
CA MET A 450 3.34 -5.43 16.48
C MET A 450 2.21 -4.40 16.48
N TYR A 451 1.18 -4.66 17.27
CA TYR A 451 0.07 -3.71 17.43
C TYR A 451 0.53 -2.38 18.02
N HIS A 452 -0.11 -1.29 17.61
CA HIS A 452 0.14 0.03 18.14
C HIS A 452 -0.03 0.06 19.67
N ALA A 453 0.88 0.72 20.39
CA ALA A 453 0.91 0.73 21.86
C ALA A 453 -0.41 1.24 22.48
N ASP A 454 -1.09 2.18 21.82
CA ASP A 454 -2.38 2.70 22.28
C ASP A 454 -3.48 1.63 22.31
N VAL A 455 -3.41 0.63 21.43
CA VAL A 455 -4.37 -0.50 21.45
C VAL A 455 -4.26 -1.27 22.76
N ARG A 456 -3.03 -1.58 23.19
CA ARG A 456 -2.78 -2.25 24.47
C ARG A 456 -3.25 -1.39 25.65
N ARG A 457 -3.11 -0.07 25.56
CA ARG A 457 -3.42 0.89 26.62
C ARG A 457 -4.91 1.17 26.75
N PHE A 458 -5.60 1.36 25.64
CA PHE A 458 -6.98 1.85 25.61
C PHE A 458 -8.03 0.78 25.31
N ASN A 459 -7.60 -0.42 24.84
CA ASN A 459 -8.47 -1.55 24.54
C ASN A 459 -7.85 -2.87 25.02
N PRO A 460 -7.43 -2.98 26.31
CA PRO A 460 -6.60 -4.08 26.80
C PRO A 460 -7.29 -5.45 26.75
N GLU A 461 -8.61 -5.52 26.96
CA GLU A 461 -9.35 -6.78 26.98
C GLU A 461 -9.47 -7.41 25.58
N ASN A 462 -9.82 -6.61 24.56
CA ASN A 462 -9.94 -7.10 23.19
C ASN A 462 -8.56 -7.34 22.59
N TYR A 463 -7.54 -6.52 22.94
CA TYR A 463 -6.16 -6.79 22.58
C TYR A 463 -5.70 -8.15 23.11
N ALA A 464 -5.95 -8.47 24.39
CA ALA A 464 -5.53 -9.74 24.98
C ALA A 464 -6.19 -10.93 24.25
N LYS A 465 -7.49 -10.84 23.90
CA LYS A 465 -8.19 -11.87 23.12
C LYS A 465 -7.59 -12.06 21.73
N ALA A 466 -7.26 -10.96 21.03
CA ALA A 466 -6.65 -11.02 19.71
C ALA A 466 -5.25 -11.69 19.77
N VAL A 467 -4.43 -11.34 20.77
CA VAL A 467 -3.12 -11.96 20.97
C VAL A 467 -3.24 -13.45 21.30
N GLU A 468 -4.19 -13.84 22.18
CA GLU A 468 -4.46 -15.25 22.47
C GLU A 468 -4.83 -16.03 21.21
N GLN A 469 -5.67 -15.46 20.35
CA GLN A 469 -6.15 -16.08 19.12
C GLN A 469 -5.05 -16.23 18.07
N MET A 470 -4.20 -15.20 17.90
CA MET A 470 -3.07 -15.26 16.94
C MET A 470 -1.90 -16.11 17.44
N GLY A 471 -1.70 -16.17 18.75
CA GLY A 471 -0.60 -16.87 19.44
C GLY A 471 0.35 -15.92 20.18
N ALA A 472 0.82 -14.83 19.55
CA ALA A 472 1.66 -13.80 20.17
C ALA A 472 1.59 -12.48 19.42
N ASP A 473 1.90 -11.36 20.10
CA ASP A 473 2.14 -10.06 19.47
C ASP A 473 3.64 -9.82 19.32
N ASP A 474 4.24 -10.50 18.34
CA ASP A 474 5.65 -10.37 17.98
C ASP A 474 5.82 -10.29 16.45
N PHE A 475 7.05 -10.10 16.00
CA PHE A 475 7.37 -9.91 14.56
C PHE A 475 7.36 -11.21 13.75
N HIS A 476 7.42 -12.38 14.39
CA HIS A 476 7.57 -13.68 13.72
C HIS A 476 6.31 -14.53 13.79
N THR A 477 5.30 -14.10 14.55
CA THR A 477 3.99 -14.75 14.55
C THR A 477 3.34 -14.60 13.18
N LYS A 478 3.17 -15.73 12.48
CA LYS A 478 2.54 -15.77 11.16
C LYS A 478 1.08 -15.35 11.23
N VAL A 479 0.67 -14.52 10.29
CA VAL A 479 -0.73 -14.17 10.10
C VAL A 479 -1.51 -15.34 9.50
N TRP A 480 -2.84 -15.28 9.49
CA TRP A 480 -3.70 -16.41 9.12
C TRP A 480 -3.40 -16.99 7.73
N TRP A 481 -3.23 -16.18 6.69
CA TRP A 481 -3.00 -16.67 5.34
C TRP A 481 -1.57 -17.21 5.10
N GLU A 482 -0.61 -16.97 6.02
CA GLU A 482 0.74 -17.54 5.94
C GLU A 482 0.82 -18.96 6.52
N LYS A 483 -0.10 -19.32 7.41
CA LYS A 483 -0.13 -20.61 8.11
C LYS A 483 -0.65 -21.73 7.15
#